data_b1b8b25b3dfa6972b2edb7bff1e87573
#
_entry.id   b1b8b25b3dfa6972b2edb7bff1e87573
#
_cell.length_a   1.000
_cell.length_b   1.000
_cell.length_c   1.000
_cell.angle_alpha   90.00
_cell.angle_beta   90.00
_cell.angle_gamma   90.00
#
_symmetry.space_group_name_H-M   'P 1'
#
loop_
_entity.id
_entity.type
_entity.pdbx_description
1 polymer ?
#
loop_
_entity_poly.entity_id
_entity_poly.type
_entity_poly.pdbx_seq_one_letter_code
_entity_poly.pdbx_strand_id
1 'polypeptide(L)'
;NNVTIGSNTMIFAHYNPTANKLLKENGYPREVKKVTINDGAVIGPGSIITMGTTIGKNSIIGAGSVVSNTIPDFSVALGNPARVIKKINL
;
A
#
# COMPACT_ATOMS: atom_id res chain seq x y z
N ASN A 1 11.42 11.17 -0.90
CA ASN A 1 11.71 12.25 0.03
C ASN A 1 10.43 12.95 0.45
N ASN A 2 10.43 13.51 1.65
CA ASN A 2 9.26 14.20 2.20
C ASN A 2 8.02 13.31 2.32
N VAL A 3 8.23 12.00 2.48
CA VAL A 3 7.13 11.07 2.74
C VAL A 3 6.75 11.16 4.21
N THR A 4 5.46 11.23 4.50
CA THR A 4 4.94 11.22 5.86
C THR A 4 4.18 9.92 6.08
N ILE A 5 4.56 9.16 7.10
CA ILE A 5 3.90 7.90 7.44
C ILE A 5 3.35 8.01 8.86
N GLY A 6 2.05 7.88 8.99
CA GLY A 6 1.35 7.95 10.26
C GLY A 6 1.66 6.77 11.18
N SER A 7 1.35 6.94 12.46
CA SER A 7 1.59 5.92 13.49
C SER A 7 0.85 4.62 13.19
N ASN A 8 1.42 3.50 13.57
CA ASN A 8 0.83 2.17 13.42
C ASN A 8 0.53 1.76 11.98
N THR A 9 1.21 2.38 11.01
CA THR A 9 1.11 1.95 9.62
C THR A 9 1.93 0.68 9.42
N MET A 10 1.36 -0.28 8.69
CA MET A 10 2.02 -1.54 8.38
C MET A 10 2.29 -1.62 6.88
N ILE A 11 3.53 -1.95 6.52
CA ILE A 11 3.94 -2.06 5.12
C ILE A 11 4.45 -3.48 4.89
N PHE A 12 3.79 -4.20 4.01
CA PHE A 12 4.14 -5.59 3.68
C PHE A 12 4.75 -5.68 2.30
N ALA A 13 6.00 -6.12 2.21
CA ALA A 13 6.69 -6.29 0.94
C ALA A 13 6.82 -7.75 0.51
N HIS A 14 6.34 -8.68 1.32
CA HIS A 14 6.46 -10.11 0.99
C HIS A 14 5.29 -10.93 1.53
N TYR A 15 5.11 -12.09 0.92
CA TYR A 15 4.11 -13.08 1.28
C TYR A 15 4.78 -14.45 1.19
N ASN A 16 4.70 -15.24 2.26
CA ASN A 16 5.41 -16.52 2.31
C ASN A 16 4.59 -17.62 2.98
N PRO A 17 3.77 -18.37 2.21
CA PRO A 17 3.03 -19.50 2.76
C PRO A 17 3.83 -20.81 2.82
N THR A 18 5.15 -20.77 2.73
CA THR A 18 5.98 -21.99 2.61
C THR A 18 5.91 -22.91 3.81
N ALA A 19 5.42 -22.43 4.97
CA ALA A 19 5.15 -23.31 6.11
C ALA A 19 3.98 -24.27 5.84
N ASN A 20 3.15 -23.98 4.85
CA ASN A 20 2.05 -24.82 4.43
C ASN A 20 2.39 -25.49 3.09
N LYS A 21 2.76 -26.76 3.15
CA LYS A 21 3.15 -27.52 1.96
C LYS A 21 2.04 -27.56 0.90
N LEU A 22 0.79 -27.69 1.33
CA LEU A 22 -0.36 -27.74 0.42
C LEU A 22 -0.49 -26.46 -0.40
N LEU A 23 -0.38 -25.30 0.25
CA LEU A 23 -0.45 -24.02 -0.44
C LEU A 23 0.72 -23.85 -1.40
N LYS A 24 1.92 -24.18 -0.97
CA LYS A 24 3.12 -24.09 -1.80
C LYS A 24 2.98 -24.89 -3.09
N GLU A 25 2.44 -26.11 -2.99
CA GLU A 25 2.29 -27.01 -4.13
C GLU A 25 1.13 -26.62 -5.05
N ASN A 26 0.22 -25.81 -4.59
CA ASN A 26 -0.98 -25.40 -5.33
C ASN A 26 -0.97 -23.95 -5.81
N GLY A 27 0.21 -23.40 -6.05
CA GLY A 27 0.34 -22.09 -6.69
C GLY A 27 0.45 -20.91 -5.74
N TYR A 28 0.74 -21.15 -4.46
CA TYR A 28 0.94 -20.09 -3.48
C TYR A 28 2.38 -20.08 -2.96
N PRO A 29 3.37 -19.88 -3.82
CA PRO A 29 4.77 -19.86 -3.39
C PRO A 29 5.09 -18.58 -2.62
N ARG A 30 6.27 -18.54 -2.03
CA ARG A 30 6.78 -17.30 -1.46
C ARG A 30 6.81 -16.21 -2.52
N GLU A 31 6.28 -15.04 -2.19
CA GLU A 31 6.32 -13.88 -3.06
C GLU A 31 6.98 -12.70 -2.35
N VAL A 32 7.79 -11.96 -3.11
CA VAL A 32 8.39 -10.70 -2.68
C VAL A 32 8.10 -9.68 -3.76
N LYS A 33 7.33 -8.65 -3.43
CA LYS A 33 7.01 -7.57 -4.35
C LYS A 33 7.26 -6.24 -3.69
N LYS A 34 8.00 -5.39 -4.37
CA LYS A 34 8.41 -4.09 -3.87
C LYS A 34 7.20 -3.20 -3.60
N VAL A 35 7.24 -2.49 -2.48
CA VAL A 35 6.34 -1.38 -2.19
C VAL A 35 7.07 -0.10 -2.54
N THR A 36 6.45 0.77 -3.31
CA THR A 36 7.03 2.05 -3.71
C THR A 36 6.15 3.19 -3.21
N ILE A 37 6.74 4.09 -2.42
CA ILE A 37 6.05 5.29 -1.94
C ILE A 37 6.83 6.48 -2.48
N ASN A 38 6.21 7.22 -3.39
CA ASN A 38 6.88 8.31 -4.09
C ASN A 38 6.90 9.60 -3.26
N ASP A 39 7.65 10.58 -3.76
CA ASP A 39 7.92 11.82 -3.03
C ASP A 39 6.65 12.56 -2.64
N GLY A 40 6.64 13.08 -1.44
CA GLY A 40 5.55 13.89 -0.93
C GLY A 40 4.29 13.14 -0.53
N ALA A 41 4.27 11.82 -0.64
CA ALA A 41 3.10 11.03 -0.25
C ALA A 41 2.86 11.12 1.26
N VAL A 42 1.60 11.12 1.66
CA VAL A 42 1.19 11.13 3.07
C VAL A 42 0.35 9.89 3.34
N ILE A 43 0.81 9.06 4.26
CA ILE A 43 0.10 7.83 4.65
C ILE A 43 -0.54 8.06 6.00
N GLY A 44 -1.86 8.02 6.06
CA GLY A 44 -2.61 8.20 7.30
C GLY A 44 -2.32 7.09 8.32
N PRO A 45 -2.48 7.39 9.61
CA PRO A 45 -2.16 6.41 10.66
C PRO A 45 -3.04 5.18 10.58
N GLY A 46 -2.49 4.04 10.99
CA GLY A 46 -3.21 2.78 11.01
C GLY A 46 -3.48 2.17 9.65
N SER A 47 -2.86 2.68 8.60
CA SER A 47 -3.03 2.14 7.24
C SER A 47 -2.22 0.87 7.05
N ILE A 48 -2.61 0.06 6.08
CA ILE A 48 -1.90 -1.15 5.69
C ILE A 48 -1.57 -1.04 4.20
N ILE A 49 -0.29 -1.13 3.86
CA ILE A 49 0.17 -1.10 2.47
C ILE A 49 0.68 -2.49 2.12
N THR A 50 0.05 -3.14 1.15
CA THR A 50 0.43 -4.51 0.81
C THR A 50 1.48 -4.56 -0.28
N MET A 51 2.10 -5.71 -0.46
CA MET A 51 3.18 -5.89 -1.44
C MET A 51 2.73 -5.55 -2.86
N GLY A 52 3.66 -5.02 -3.63
CA GLY A 52 3.41 -4.64 -5.03
C GLY A 52 2.66 -3.33 -5.21
N THR A 53 2.35 -2.63 -4.10
CA THR A 53 1.62 -1.36 -4.16
C THR A 53 2.56 -0.21 -4.49
N THR A 54 2.10 0.70 -5.33
CA THR A 54 2.78 1.97 -5.61
C THR A 54 1.88 3.12 -5.20
N ILE A 55 2.40 4.00 -4.35
CA ILE A 55 1.71 5.24 -3.95
C ILE A 55 2.32 6.38 -4.74
N GLY A 56 1.51 7.10 -5.50
CA GLY A 56 1.96 8.19 -6.35
C GLY A 56 2.44 9.41 -5.59
N LYS A 57 3.12 10.30 -6.31
CA LYS A 57 3.66 11.55 -5.74
C LYS A 57 2.55 12.41 -5.17
N ASN A 58 2.81 12.98 -4.00
CA ASN A 58 1.90 13.93 -3.35
C ASN A 58 0.49 13.40 -3.18
N SER A 59 0.34 12.09 -3.06
CA SER A 59 -0.95 11.46 -2.81
C SER A 59 -1.17 11.29 -1.32
N ILE A 60 -2.42 11.26 -0.90
CA ILE A 60 -2.82 11.15 0.50
C ILE A 60 -3.63 9.87 0.67
N ILE A 61 -3.20 9.04 1.61
CA ILE A 61 -3.92 7.83 2.01
C ILE A 61 -4.63 8.14 3.33
N GLY A 62 -5.94 8.01 3.36
CA GLY A 62 -6.72 8.26 4.57
C GLY A 62 -6.40 7.25 5.68
N ALA A 63 -6.61 7.68 6.93
CA ALA A 63 -6.34 6.84 8.10
C ALA A 63 -7.10 5.51 8.02
N GLY A 64 -6.46 4.43 8.45
CA GLY A 64 -7.08 3.11 8.52
C GLY A 64 -7.37 2.45 7.18
N SER A 65 -6.79 2.94 6.09
CA SER A 65 -7.00 2.38 4.77
C SER A 65 -6.16 1.13 4.53
N VAL A 66 -6.65 0.24 3.67
CA VAL A 66 -5.88 -0.92 3.19
C VAL A 66 -5.61 -0.72 1.71
N VAL A 67 -4.34 -0.47 1.36
CA VAL A 67 -3.93 -0.17 -0.01
C VAL A 67 -3.31 -1.39 -0.64
N SER A 68 -3.93 -1.91 -1.68
CA SER A 68 -3.48 -3.11 -2.39
C SER A 68 -3.35 -2.90 -3.89
N ASN A 69 -3.48 -1.67 -4.35
CA ASN A 69 -3.40 -1.34 -5.78
C ASN A 69 -2.65 -0.01 -5.95
N THR A 70 -2.29 0.29 -7.19
CA THR A 70 -1.58 1.52 -7.51
C THR A 70 -2.46 2.74 -7.25
N ILE A 71 -1.91 3.71 -6.51
CA ILE A 71 -2.55 5.01 -6.30
C ILE A 71 -1.83 6.03 -7.18
N PRO A 72 -2.57 6.70 -8.09
CA PRO A 72 -1.96 7.69 -8.99
C PRO A 72 -1.41 8.90 -8.23
N ASP A 73 -0.58 9.69 -8.90
CA ASP A 73 -0.07 10.95 -8.35
C ASP A 73 -1.22 11.91 -8.01
N PHE A 74 -1.02 12.75 -7.03
CA PHE A 74 -1.97 13.81 -6.64
C PHE A 74 -3.38 13.29 -6.39
N SER A 75 -3.50 12.17 -5.70
CA SER A 75 -4.80 11.55 -5.42
C SER A 75 -5.03 11.42 -3.92
N VAL A 76 -6.29 11.46 -3.52
CA VAL A 76 -6.70 11.08 -2.16
C VAL A 76 -7.41 9.74 -2.26
N ALA A 77 -6.92 8.74 -1.54
CA ALA A 77 -7.50 7.41 -1.50
C ALA A 77 -7.88 7.03 -0.08
N LEU A 78 -8.96 6.28 0.06
CA LEU A 78 -9.50 5.91 1.36
C LEU A 78 -10.23 4.58 1.28
N GLY A 79 -10.21 3.85 2.37
CA GLY A 79 -11.07 2.68 2.55
C GLY A 79 -10.35 1.34 2.51
N ASN A 80 -11.12 0.27 2.52
CA ASN A 80 -10.64 -1.11 2.46
C ASN A 80 -11.52 -1.91 1.47
N PRO A 81 -11.02 -2.20 0.24
CA PRO A 81 -9.77 -1.71 -0.33
C PRO A 81 -9.81 -0.20 -0.58
N ALA A 82 -8.66 0.43 -0.54
CA ALA A 82 -8.58 1.87 -0.78
C ALA A 82 -9.00 2.22 -2.20
N ARG A 83 -9.78 3.29 -2.33
CA ARG A 83 -10.24 3.81 -3.61
C ARG A 83 -9.92 5.29 -3.71
N VAL A 84 -9.56 5.72 -4.90
CA VAL A 84 -9.35 7.15 -5.15
C VAL A 84 -10.70 7.86 -5.05
N ILE A 85 -10.80 8.80 -4.12
CA ILE A 85 -12.04 9.54 -3.87
C ILE A 85 -12.01 10.95 -4.46
N LYS A 86 -10.83 11.48 -4.71
CA LYS A 86 -10.69 12.75 -5.43
C LYS A 86 -9.25 12.96 -5.88
N LYS A 87 -9.08 13.91 -6.81
CA LYS A 87 -7.78 14.39 -7.23
C LYS A 87 -7.45 15.68 -6.49
N ILE A 88 -6.15 15.88 -6.22
CA ILE A 88 -5.67 17.11 -5.61
C ILE A 88 -5.37 18.10 -6.72
N ASN A 89 -6.03 19.22 -6.70
CA ASN A 89 -5.78 20.32 -7.63
C ASN A 89 -4.92 21.36 -6.96
N LEU A 90 -3.78 21.62 -7.55
CA LEU A 90 -2.84 22.61 -7.03
C LEU A 90 -2.80 23.87 -7.92
#